data_003b7edd263f06461d5e6d60b460e7f7
#
_entry.id   003b7edd263f06461d5e6d60b460e7f7
#
_cell.length_a   1.000
_cell.length_b   1.000
_cell.length_c   1.000
_cell.angle_alpha   90.00
_cell.angle_beta   90.00
_cell.angle_gamma   90.00
#
_symmetry.space_group_name_H-M   'P 1'
#
loop_
_entity.id
_entity.type
_entity.pdbx_description
1 polymer ?
#
loop_
_entity_poly.entity_id
_entity_poly.type
_entity_poly.pdbx_seq_one_letter_code
_entity_poly.pdbx_strand_id
1 'polypeptide(L)'
;MLIYNGVRVSELLDLKKENVHLPERYFDVVDSKTENGIRKVPIAEKVLPFYTSWYNDCSHSEYLIHTMDSEHFTYHNYYINVFKPLLQRLNIDRTPHCCRHTTISMLADAHVDQTIIKKIVGHAGAMTLTERVYTHLDIHELIEAIDKI
;
A
#
# COMPACT_ATOMS: atom_id res chain seq x y z
N MET A 1 -4.30 -6.25 2.72
CA MET A 1 -3.56 -5.36 1.82
C MET A 1 -3.03 -4.12 2.55
N LEU A 2 -3.84 -3.19 3.08
CA LEU A 2 -3.36 -1.92 3.69
C LEU A 2 -2.25 -2.07 4.74
N ILE A 3 -2.36 -3.03 5.68
CA ILE A 3 -1.38 -3.24 6.76
C ILE A 3 -0.02 -3.75 6.23
N TYR A 4 0.00 -4.51 5.14
CA TYR A 4 1.22 -5.12 4.60
C TYR A 4 1.85 -4.35 3.43
N ASN A 5 1.34 -3.14 3.12
CA ASN A 5 1.94 -2.27 2.10
C ASN A 5 2.18 -0.86 2.61
N GLY A 6 1.52 -0.47 3.71
CA GLY A 6 1.69 0.83 4.34
C GLY A 6 1.29 2.03 3.48
N VAL A 7 0.50 1.81 2.43
CA VAL A 7 -0.01 2.88 1.56
C VAL A 7 -1.14 3.67 2.23
N ARG A 8 -1.41 4.86 1.73
CA ARG A 8 -2.63 5.57 2.07
C ARG A 8 -3.82 4.82 1.45
N VAL A 9 -4.96 4.87 2.12
CA VAL A 9 -6.15 4.18 1.61
C VAL A 9 -6.55 4.68 0.22
N SER A 10 -6.46 5.98 -0.06
CA SER A 10 -6.71 6.53 -1.39
C SER A 10 -5.75 5.97 -2.44
N GLU A 11 -4.46 5.83 -2.13
CA GLU A 11 -3.47 5.24 -3.04
C GLU A 11 -3.84 3.79 -3.44
N LEU A 12 -4.46 3.04 -2.52
CA LEU A 12 -4.92 1.68 -2.82
C LEU A 12 -6.25 1.66 -3.60
N LEU A 13 -7.18 2.57 -3.26
CA LEU A 13 -8.47 2.66 -3.95
C LEU A 13 -8.33 3.20 -5.38
N ASP A 14 -7.37 4.11 -5.60
CA ASP A 14 -7.08 4.72 -6.90
C ASP A 14 -6.11 3.87 -7.74
N LEU A 15 -5.65 2.71 -7.21
CA LEU A 15 -4.71 1.83 -7.91
C LEU A 15 -5.37 1.17 -9.10
N LYS A 16 -4.85 1.47 -10.31
CA LYS A 16 -5.29 0.84 -11.56
C LYS A 16 -4.56 -0.48 -11.79
N LYS A 17 -5.23 -1.43 -12.44
CA LYS A 17 -4.65 -2.73 -12.82
C LYS A 17 -3.39 -2.59 -13.67
N GLU A 18 -3.33 -1.60 -14.55
CA GLU A 18 -2.17 -1.32 -15.41
C GLU A 18 -0.88 -0.97 -14.64
N ASN A 19 -1.01 -0.47 -13.41
CA ASN A 19 0.11 -0.09 -12.55
C ASN A 19 0.53 -1.22 -11.59
N VAL A 20 -0.04 -2.43 -11.74
CA VAL A 20 0.25 -3.58 -10.86
C VAL A 20 1.11 -4.59 -11.61
N HIS A 21 2.29 -4.88 -11.08
CA HIS A 21 3.29 -5.79 -11.63
C HIS A 21 3.38 -7.03 -10.74
N LEU A 22 2.43 -7.97 -10.93
CA LEU A 22 2.31 -9.16 -10.07
C LEU A 22 3.55 -10.07 -10.13
N PRO A 23 4.15 -10.35 -11.31
CA PRO A 23 5.34 -11.18 -11.39
C PRO A 23 6.53 -10.59 -10.61
N GLU A 24 6.69 -9.28 -10.67
CA GLU A 24 7.76 -8.53 -10.00
C GLU A 24 7.39 -8.11 -8.57
N ARG A 25 6.16 -8.39 -8.13
CA ARG A 25 5.66 -8.15 -6.77
C ARG A 25 5.73 -6.70 -6.32
N TYR A 26 5.31 -5.76 -7.18
CA TYR A 26 5.15 -4.36 -6.81
C TYR A 26 4.01 -3.69 -7.60
N PHE A 27 3.67 -2.48 -7.20
CA PHE A 27 2.82 -1.59 -7.98
C PHE A 27 3.33 -0.16 -7.92
N ASP A 28 2.98 0.64 -8.92
CA ASP A 28 3.34 2.04 -9.01
C ASP A 28 2.24 2.92 -8.42
N VAL A 29 2.61 3.82 -7.51
CA VAL A 29 1.80 4.98 -7.13
C VAL A 29 2.19 6.12 -8.06
N VAL A 30 1.34 6.40 -9.05
CA VAL A 30 1.62 7.36 -10.13
C VAL A 30 1.06 8.76 -9.86
N ASP A 31 0.09 8.88 -8.95
CA ASP A 31 -0.49 10.15 -8.51
C ASP A 31 -0.44 10.28 -6.99
N SER A 32 0.07 11.40 -6.51
CA SER A 32 0.14 11.71 -5.09
C SER A 32 0.21 13.21 -4.88
N LYS A 33 -0.36 13.68 -3.76
CA LYS A 33 -0.31 15.09 -3.35
C LYS A 33 1.11 15.65 -3.18
N THR A 34 2.13 14.80 -3.15
CA THR A 34 3.53 15.18 -2.97
C THR A 34 4.41 14.35 -3.91
N GLU A 35 5.50 14.94 -4.42
CA GLU A 35 6.48 14.24 -5.27
C GLU A 35 7.01 12.95 -4.63
N ASN A 36 7.24 12.94 -3.32
CA ASN A 36 7.68 11.74 -2.59
C ASN A 36 6.59 10.65 -2.48
N GLY A 37 5.36 10.95 -2.89
CA GLY A 37 4.28 9.98 -2.95
C GLY A 37 4.37 9.09 -4.19
N ILE A 38 4.95 9.58 -5.28
CA ILE A 38 5.18 8.80 -6.51
C ILE A 38 6.32 7.82 -6.24
N ARG A 39 6.00 6.53 -6.28
CA ARG A 39 6.96 5.49 -5.89
C ARG A 39 6.50 4.09 -6.27
N LYS A 40 7.42 3.16 -6.29
CA LYS A 40 7.13 1.72 -6.31
C LYS A 40 6.84 1.24 -4.89
N VAL A 41 5.77 0.48 -4.74
CA VAL A 41 5.36 -0.11 -3.46
C VAL A 41 5.44 -1.63 -3.58
N PRO A 42 6.23 -2.30 -2.72
CA PRO A 42 6.36 -3.75 -2.77
C PRO A 42 5.08 -4.44 -2.29
N ILE A 43 4.78 -5.60 -2.88
CA ILE A 43 3.68 -6.48 -2.47
C ILE A 43 4.25 -7.60 -1.61
N ALA A 44 3.94 -7.57 -0.31
CA ALA A 44 4.33 -8.63 0.61
C ALA A 44 3.75 -9.99 0.17
N GLU A 45 4.53 -11.05 0.32
CA GLU A 45 4.11 -12.40 -0.08
C GLU A 45 2.78 -12.81 0.56
N LYS A 46 2.58 -12.50 1.83
CA LYS A 46 1.34 -12.78 2.59
C LYS A 46 0.07 -12.22 1.94
N VAL A 47 0.17 -11.12 1.20
CA VAL A 47 -0.99 -10.45 0.59
C VAL A 47 -1.04 -10.59 -0.93
N LEU A 48 -0.03 -11.19 -1.55
CA LEU A 48 0.03 -11.43 -2.99
C LEU A 48 -1.20 -12.19 -3.52
N PRO A 49 -1.74 -13.23 -2.83
CA PRO A 49 -2.95 -13.92 -3.29
C PRO A 49 -4.16 -12.99 -3.41
N PHE A 50 -4.30 -11.99 -2.53
CA PHE A 50 -5.40 -11.02 -2.61
C PHE A 50 -5.23 -10.08 -3.80
N TYR A 51 -3.99 -9.63 -4.09
CA TYR A 51 -3.72 -8.84 -5.30
C TYR A 51 -4.02 -9.64 -6.55
N THR A 52 -3.58 -10.90 -6.61
CA THR A 52 -3.83 -11.79 -7.74
C THR A 52 -5.32 -12.04 -7.95
N SER A 53 -6.08 -12.24 -6.87
CA SER A 53 -7.54 -12.44 -6.94
C SER A 53 -8.24 -11.22 -7.52
N TRP A 54 -7.94 -10.01 -7.03
CA TRP A 54 -8.51 -8.77 -7.55
C TRP A 54 -8.07 -8.45 -8.98
N TYR A 55 -6.81 -8.73 -9.31
CA TYR A 55 -6.28 -8.50 -10.66
C TYR A 55 -6.97 -9.36 -11.71
N ASN A 56 -7.20 -10.64 -11.38
CA ASN A 56 -7.81 -11.62 -12.27
C ASN A 56 -9.36 -11.58 -12.23
N ASP A 57 -9.94 -10.69 -11.43
CA ASP A 57 -11.38 -10.53 -11.43
C ASP A 57 -11.88 -10.08 -12.81
N CYS A 58 -12.93 -10.75 -13.29
CA CYS A 58 -13.53 -10.55 -14.62
C CYS A 58 -14.34 -9.24 -14.74
N SER A 59 -14.23 -8.34 -13.78
CA SER A 59 -14.88 -7.04 -13.85
C SER A 59 -14.32 -6.16 -14.97
N HIS A 60 -15.15 -5.26 -15.47
CA HIS A 60 -14.73 -4.25 -16.44
C HIS A 60 -14.02 -3.04 -15.80
N SER A 61 -13.75 -3.09 -14.49
CA SER A 61 -13.10 -1.99 -13.78
C SER A 61 -11.62 -1.87 -14.17
N GLU A 62 -11.17 -0.65 -14.43
CA GLU A 62 -9.76 -0.33 -14.58
C GLU A 62 -9.01 -0.33 -13.22
N TYR A 63 -9.76 -0.14 -12.12
CA TYR A 63 -9.22 -0.15 -10.77
C TYR A 63 -9.01 -1.56 -10.24
N LEU A 64 -7.93 -1.76 -9.49
CA LEU A 64 -7.65 -3.07 -8.89
C LEU A 64 -8.75 -3.47 -7.91
N ILE A 65 -9.15 -2.56 -7.03
CA ILE A 65 -10.22 -2.75 -6.05
C ILE A 65 -11.41 -1.88 -6.47
N HIS A 66 -12.56 -2.48 -6.58
CA HIS A 66 -13.79 -1.82 -7.05
C HIS A 66 -15.02 -2.32 -6.30
N THR A 67 -16.14 -1.65 -6.49
CA THR A 67 -17.45 -2.06 -5.96
C THR A 67 -17.97 -3.30 -6.69
N MET A 68 -19.04 -3.91 -6.19
CA MET A 68 -19.72 -5.04 -6.85
C MET A 68 -20.24 -4.68 -8.25
N ASP A 69 -20.52 -3.39 -8.49
CA ASP A 69 -20.95 -2.86 -9.78
C ASP A 69 -19.78 -2.43 -10.68
N SER A 70 -18.55 -2.84 -10.33
CA SER A 70 -17.30 -2.50 -11.03
C SER A 70 -16.95 -1.00 -11.02
N GLU A 71 -17.56 -0.22 -10.13
CA GLU A 71 -17.30 1.20 -9.98
C GLU A 71 -16.12 1.48 -9.06
N HIS A 72 -15.49 2.64 -9.24
CA HIS A 72 -14.42 3.12 -8.37
C HIS A 72 -14.92 3.36 -6.94
N PHE A 73 -14.18 2.87 -5.95
CA PHE A 73 -14.44 3.21 -4.57
C PHE A 73 -14.04 4.64 -4.24
N THR A 74 -14.99 5.47 -3.85
CA THR A 74 -14.64 6.70 -3.13
C THR A 74 -14.21 6.33 -1.70
N TYR A 75 -13.37 7.16 -1.09
CA TYR A 75 -13.00 6.98 0.32
C TYR A 75 -14.21 6.82 1.24
N HIS A 76 -15.24 7.65 1.03
CA HIS A 76 -16.46 7.63 1.84
C HIS A 76 -17.20 6.30 1.71
N ASN A 77 -17.42 5.82 0.47
CA ASN A 77 -18.11 4.56 0.23
C ASN A 77 -17.35 3.37 0.81
N TYR A 78 -16.02 3.35 0.62
CA TYR A 78 -15.16 2.32 1.19
C TYR A 78 -15.22 2.33 2.72
N TYR A 79 -15.11 3.51 3.33
CA TYR A 79 -15.13 3.64 4.79
C TYR A 79 -16.45 3.18 5.41
N ILE A 80 -17.58 3.65 4.88
CA ILE A 80 -18.90 3.36 5.45
C ILE A 80 -19.35 1.93 5.17
N ASN A 81 -19.12 1.42 3.96
CA ASN A 81 -19.70 0.14 3.53
C ASN A 81 -18.77 -1.07 3.76
N VAL A 82 -17.47 -0.85 3.88
CA VAL A 82 -16.48 -1.94 3.99
C VAL A 82 -15.70 -1.84 5.30
N PHE A 83 -14.95 -0.76 5.50
CA PHE A 83 -13.96 -0.67 6.57
C PHE A 83 -14.61 -0.57 7.96
N LYS A 84 -15.52 0.38 8.15
CA LYS A 84 -16.19 0.60 9.44
C LYS A 84 -17.01 -0.62 9.90
N PRO A 85 -17.84 -1.27 9.08
CA PRO A 85 -18.58 -2.47 9.49
C PRO A 85 -17.62 -3.63 9.88
N LEU A 86 -16.52 -3.80 9.16
CA LEU A 86 -15.50 -4.81 9.48
C LEU A 86 -14.91 -4.55 10.87
N LEU A 87 -14.48 -3.33 11.16
CA LEU A 87 -13.90 -2.99 12.45
C LEU A 87 -14.90 -3.09 13.61
N GLN A 88 -16.16 -2.72 13.37
CA GLN A 88 -17.23 -2.90 14.36
C GLN A 88 -17.42 -4.39 14.72
N ARG A 89 -17.42 -5.29 13.74
CA ARG A 89 -17.49 -6.74 13.98
C ARG A 89 -16.29 -7.28 14.77
N LEU A 90 -15.12 -6.66 14.60
CA LEU A 90 -13.88 -7.02 15.31
C LEU A 90 -13.74 -6.29 16.65
N ASN A 91 -14.70 -5.43 17.04
CA ASN A 91 -14.63 -4.56 18.21
C ASN A 91 -13.36 -3.71 18.26
N ILE A 92 -12.96 -3.17 17.11
CA ILE A 92 -11.78 -2.31 16.94
C ILE A 92 -12.25 -0.88 16.61
N ASP A 93 -11.82 0.09 17.39
CA ASP A 93 -12.07 1.52 17.13
C ASP A 93 -10.81 2.17 16.54
N ARG A 94 -10.67 2.13 15.22
CA ARG A 94 -9.55 2.69 14.47
C ARG A 94 -10.00 3.20 13.11
N THR A 95 -9.15 4.04 12.49
CA THR A 95 -9.36 4.54 11.13
C THR A 95 -8.45 3.81 10.13
N PRO A 96 -8.70 3.87 8.82
CA PRO A 96 -7.84 3.27 7.81
C PRO A 96 -6.38 3.74 7.87
N HIS A 97 -6.15 4.97 8.33
CA HIS A 97 -4.79 5.51 8.48
C HIS A 97 -3.94 4.75 9.51
N CYS A 98 -4.60 4.12 10.50
CA CYS A 98 -3.91 3.28 11.49
C CYS A 98 -3.25 2.04 10.85
N CYS A 99 -3.76 1.55 9.70
CA CYS A 99 -3.12 0.44 8.98
C CYS A 99 -1.69 0.79 8.58
N ARG A 100 -1.48 2.00 8.09
CA ARG A 100 -0.15 2.49 7.72
C ARG A 100 0.78 2.66 8.93
N HIS A 101 0.27 3.16 10.05
CA HIS A 101 1.04 3.21 11.30
C HIS A 101 1.43 1.81 11.77
N THR A 102 0.52 0.85 11.65
CA THR A 102 0.80 -0.56 11.96
C THR A 102 1.93 -1.11 11.09
N THR A 103 1.91 -0.86 9.77
CA THR A 103 3.00 -1.28 8.87
C THR A 103 4.34 -0.70 9.32
N ILE A 104 4.39 0.61 9.61
CA ILE A 104 5.62 1.28 10.07
C ILE A 104 6.15 0.64 11.35
N SER A 105 5.28 0.39 12.33
CA SER A 105 5.67 -0.25 13.60
C SER A 105 6.19 -1.68 13.37
N MET A 106 5.49 -2.49 12.57
CA MET A 106 5.89 -3.87 12.27
C MET A 106 7.27 -3.92 11.58
N LEU A 107 7.51 -3.03 10.61
CA LEU A 107 8.81 -2.93 9.93
C LEU A 107 9.91 -2.48 10.88
N ALA A 108 9.62 -1.52 11.78
CA ALA A 108 10.58 -1.08 12.79
C ALA A 108 10.90 -2.20 13.78
N ASP A 109 9.91 -2.95 14.24
CA ASP A 109 10.07 -4.11 15.13
C ASP A 109 10.87 -5.24 14.45
N ALA A 110 10.73 -5.38 13.13
CA ALA A 110 11.53 -6.30 12.30
C ALA A 110 12.94 -5.75 11.97
N HIS A 111 13.35 -4.64 12.59
CA HIS A 111 14.66 -4.00 12.41
C HIS A 111 14.96 -3.61 10.96
N VAL A 112 13.95 -3.23 10.20
CA VAL A 112 14.13 -2.67 8.86
C VAL A 112 14.67 -1.25 8.97
N ASP A 113 15.64 -0.90 8.13
CA ASP A 113 16.22 0.43 8.08
C ASP A 113 15.16 1.51 7.84
N GLN A 114 15.25 2.63 8.56
CA GLN A 114 14.27 3.70 8.48
C GLN A 114 14.15 4.33 7.09
N THR A 115 15.23 4.34 6.32
CA THR A 115 15.21 4.87 4.94
C THR A 115 14.36 3.98 4.05
N ILE A 116 14.48 2.65 4.19
CA ILE A 116 13.65 1.67 3.48
C ILE A 116 12.18 1.84 3.88
N ILE A 117 11.90 1.95 5.19
CA ILE A 117 10.52 2.17 5.67
C ILE A 117 9.93 3.44 5.07
N LYS A 118 10.64 4.57 5.12
CA LYS A 118 10.20 5.86 4.53
C LYS A 118 9.94 5.71 3.03
N LYS A 119 10.76 4.96 2.30
CA LYS A 119 10.62 4.73 0.86
C LYS A 119 9.36 3.91 0.55
N ILE A 120 9.14 2.80 1.27
CA ILE A 120 7.94 1.96 1.11
C ILE A 120 6.68 2.79 1.35
N VAL A 121 6.61 3.48 2.48
CA VAL A 121 5.39 4.20 2.85
C VAL A 121 5.23 5.55 2.14
N GLY A 122 6.27 6.11 1.52
CA GLY A 122 6.21 7.44 0.89
C GLY A 122 6.03 8.56 1.91
N HIS A 123 6.89 8.57 2.94
CA HIS A 123 6.84 9.59 3.99
C HIS A 123 7.69 10.80 3.60
N ALA A 124 7.07 11.97 3.47
CA ALA A 124 7.71 13.23 3.16
C ALA A 124 8.38 13.87 4.39
N GLY A 125 9.22 13.12 5.12
CA GLY A 125 10.15 13.73 6.07
C GLY A 125 11.32 14.36 5.31
N ALA A 126 11.91 15.44 5.82
CA ALA A 126 13.12 16.00 5.24
C ALA A 126 14.17 14.90 5.12
N MET A 127 14.41 14.41 3.89
CA MET A 127 15.53 13.51 3.63
C MET A 127 16.81 14.27 3.91
N THR A 128 17.62 13.77 4.82
CA THR A 128 18.97 14.29 5.02
C THR A 128 19.78 14.10 3.74
N LEU A 129 20.85 14.89 3.56
CA LEU A 129 21.74 14.75 2.40
C LEU A 129 22.26 13.30 2.26
N THR A 130 22.46 12.61 3.36
CA THR A 130 22.88 11.20 3.40
C THR A 130 21.78 10.27 2.86
N GLU A 131 20.51 10.50 3.21
CA GLU A 131 19.37 9.71 2.71
C GLU A 131 19.12 9.93 1.20
N ARG A 132 19.51 11.09 0.65
CA ARG A 132 19.46 11.34 -0.81
C ARG A 132 20.47 10.50 -1.61
N VAL A 133 21.58 10.08 -1.01
CA VAL A 133 22.56 9.22 -1.67
C VAL A 133 22.02 7.78 -1.82
N TYR A 134 21.09 7.34 -0.96
CA TYR A 134 20.41 6.05 -1.04
C TYR A 134 19.16 6.06 -1.95
N THR A 135 19.06 7.00 -2.89
CA THR A 135 17.90 7.11 -3.80
C THR A 135 17.75 5.94 -4.79
N HIS A 136 18.74 5.05 -4.88
CA HIS A 136 18.76 3.90 -5.80
C HIS A 136 18.46 2.55 -5.12
N LEU A 137 17.64 2.53 -4.06
CA LEU A 137 17.16 1.26 -3.50
C LEU A 137 16.39 0.50 -4.59
N ASP A 138 16.85 -0.70 -4.89
CA ASP A 138 16.19 -1.59 -5.83
C ASP A 138 14.85 -2.08 -5.24
N ILE A 139 13.90 -2.37 -6.11
CA ILE A 139 12.60 -2.94 -5.70
C ILE A 139 12.78 -4.25 -4.93
N HIS A 140 13.81 -5.02 -5.21
CA HIS A 140 14.13 -6.26 -4.50
C HIS A 140 14.42 -6.02 -3.01
N GLU A 141 15.15 -4.96 -2.68
CA GLU A 141 15.43 -4.61 -1.27
C GLU A 141 14.14 -4.21 -0.53
N LEU A 142 13.20 -3.54 -1.22
CA LEU A 142 11.91 -3.19 -0.66
C LEU A 142 11.03 -4.43 -0.43
N ILE A 143 11.09 -5.41 -1.36
CA ILE A 143 10.38 -6.70 -1.25
C ILE A 143 10.93 -7.51 -0.08
N GLU A 144 12.25 -7.65 0.03
CA GLU A 144 12.89 -8.34 1.15
C GLU A 144 12.54 -7.70 2.50
N ALA A 145 12.42 -6.37 2.53
CA ALA A 145 12.05 -5.65 3.74
C ALA A 145 10.58 -5.89 4.12
N ILE A 146 9.65 -5.82 3.16
CA ILE A 146 8.21 -5.99 3.44
C ILE A 146 7.85 -7.44 3.79
N ASP A 147 8.61 -8.42 3.30
CA ASP A 147 8.41 -9.84 3.59
C ASP A 147 8.83 -10.24 5.02
N LYS A 148 9.50 -9.34 5.75
CA LYS A 148 9.83 -9.57 7.17
C LYS A 148 8.62 -9.46 8.11
N ILE A 149 7.47 -8.95 7.62
CA ILE A 149 6.28 -8.68 8.43
C ILE A 149 5.05 -9.50 8.00
#